data_a35ab93b3408906fa1c88c40311317fd
#
_entry.id   a35ab93b3408906fa1c88c40311317fd
#
_cell.length_a   1.000
_cell.length_b   1.000
_cell.length_c   1.000
_cell.angle_alpha   90.00
_cell.angle_beta   90.00
_cell.angle_gamma   90.00
#
_symmetry.space_group_name_H-M   'P 1'
#
loop_
_entity.id
_entity.type
_entity.pdbx_description
1 polymer ?
#
loop_
_entity_poly.entity_id
_entity_poly.type
_entity_poly.pdbx_seq_one_letter_code
_entity_poly.pdbx_strand_id
1 'polypeptide(L)'
;MEKHTIDPMVSAEHLAGAVRFATVSNADNSLTDYTKFDAFHEYLKETYPLVHKHLALEHTDQAGLLFHWKGTGKSGAAPLLLMAHQDVVPEGDPEKWTYPPYSGT
;
A
#
# COMPACT_ATOMS: atom_id res chain seq x y z
N MET A 1 6.92 -18.97 -20.58
CA MET A 1 6.59 -17.85 -19.68
C MET A 1 7.67 -16.80 -19.81
N GLU A 2 7.32 -15.61 -20.23
CA GLU A 2 8.28 -14.48 -20.26
C GLU A 2 8.74 -14.16 -18.84
N LYS A 3 10.06 -14.04 -18.67
CA LYS A 3 10.63 -13.55 -17.43
C LYS A 3 10.57 -12.02 -17.45
N HIS A 4 9.69 -11.44 -16.66
CA HIS A 4 9.71 -10.00 -16.42
C HIS A 4 10.79 -9.70 -15.39
N THR A 5 11.73 -8.83 -15.75
CA THR A 5 12.75 -8.35 -14.82
C THR A 5 12.18 -7.16 -14.06
N ILE A 6 12.20 -7.26 -12.72
CA ILE A 6 11.83 -6.15 -11.85
C ILE A 6 13.07 -5.27 -11.66
N ASP A 7 12.95 -3.98 -11.94
CA ASP A 7 13.99 -3.01 -11.65
C ASP A 7 13.99 -2.67 -10.15
N PRO A 8 15.05 -3.03 -9.41
CA PRO A 8 15.10 -2.78 -7.97
C PRO A 8 15.11 -1.29 -7.63
N MET A 9 15.63 -0.41 -8.50
CA MET A 9 15.62 1.04 -8.28
C MET A 9 14.20 1.61 -8.37
N VAL A 10 13.41 1.18 -9.34
CA VAL A 10 12.00 1.57 -9.48
C VAL A 10 11.21 1.08 -8.27
N SER A 11 11.45 -0.15 -7.84
CA SER A 11 10.80 -0.70 -6.63
C SER A 11 11.14 0.09 -5.37
N ALA A 12 12.40 0.48 -5.23
CA ALA A 12 12.87 1.30 -4.11
C ALA A 12 12.23 2.70 -4.13
N GLU A 13 12.11 3.33 -5.30
CA GLU A 13 11.42 4.62 -5.46
C GLU A 13 9.94 4.54 -5.11
N HIS A 14 9.26 3.47 -5.51
CA HIS A 14 7.86 3.24 -5.15
C HIS A 14 7.69 3.08 -3.64
N LEU A 15 8.58 2.32 -2.99
CA LEU A 15 8.55 2.17 -1.53
C LEU A 15 8.84 3.49 -0.82
N ALA A 16 9.85 4.23 -1.26
CA ALA A 16 10.18 5.54 -0.72
C ALA A 16 9.00 6.52 -0.83
N GLY A 17 8.31 6.51 -1.97
CA GLY A 17 7.09 7.30 -2.17
C GLY A 17 5.97 6.91 -1.20
N ALA A 18 5.77 5.61 -0.98
CA ALA A 18 4.77 5.09 -0.04
C ALA A 18 5.08 5.51 1.41
N VAL A 19 6.34 5.45 1.83
CA VAL A 19 6.79 5.81 3.17
C VAL A 19 6.51 7.29 3.52
N ARG A 20 6.36 8.17 2.53
CA ARG A 20 6.09 9.59 2.76
C ARG A 20 4.69 9.87 3.30
N PHE A 21 3.80 8.91 3.31
CA PHE A 21 2.45 9.04 3.87
C PHE A 21 2.44 8.57 5.32
N ALA A 22 2.10 9.48 6.23
CA ALA A 22 2.03 9.21 7.65
C ALA A 22 0.71 8.52 8.02
N THR A 23 0.54 7.28 7.58
CA THR A 23 -0.66 6.45 7.80
C THR A 23 -0.69 5.87 9.21
N VAL A 24 -0.60 6.73 10.21
CA VAL A 24 -0.57 6.35 11.62
C VAL A 24 -1.97 5.90 12.06
N SER A 25 -2.07 4.68 12.59
CA SER A 25 -3.29 4.19 13.23
C SER A 25 -3.21 4.37 14.75
N ASN A 26 -4.38 4.62 15.35
CA ASN A 26 -4.55 4.71 16.79
C ASN A 26 -5.52 3.63 17.27
N ALA A 27 -5.33 3.17 18.50
CA ALA A 27 -6.27 2.23 19.13
C ALA A 27 -7.69 2.82 19.21
N ASP A 28 -7.79 4.12 19.43
CA ASP A 28 -9.04 4.87 19.27
C ASP A 28 -9.12 5.39 17.81
N ASN A 29 -9.98 4.78 17.01
CA ASN A 29 -10.16 5.13 15.60
C ASN A 29 -10.57 6.58 15.37
N SER A 30 -11.20 7.23 16.36
CA SER A 30 -11.57 8.66 16.25
C SER A 30 -10.35 9.57 16.20
N LEU A 31 -9.18 9.10 16.64
CA LEU A 31 -7.91 9.83 16.60
C LEU A 31 -7.07 9.54 15.36
N THR A 32 -7.51 8.62 14.51
CA THR A 32 -6.83 8.28 13.27
C THR A 32 -7.18 9.31 12.18
N ASP A 33 -6.16 9.91 11.57
CA ASP A 33 -6.36 10.81 10.43
C ASP A 33 -6.47 10.02 9.12
N TYR A 34 -7.70 9.70 8.74
CA TYR A 34 -7.97 8.92 7.52
C TYR A 34 -7.66 9.68 6.22
N THR A 35 -7.47 11.00 6.26
CA THR A 35 -7.04 11.77 5.08
C THR A 35 -5.65 11.35 4.60
N LYS A 36 -4.80 10.87 5.50
CA LYS A 36 -3.47 10.32 5.17
C LYS A 36 -3.59 8.99 4.41
N PHE A 37 -4.55 8.17 4.79
CA PHE A 37 -4.85 6.91 4.08
C PHE A 37 -5.45 7.20 2.69
N ASP A 38 -6.35 8.16 2.58
CA ASP A 38 -6.92 8.57 1.29
C ASP A 38 -5.84 9.06 0.34
N ALA A 39 -4.92 9.89 0.81
CA ALA A 39 -3.78 10.38 0.03
C ALA A 39 -2.86 9.22 -0.40
N PHE A 40 -2.61 8.25 0.48
CA PHE A 40 -1.85 7.05 0.16
C PHE A 40 -2.55 6.20 -0.91
N HIS A 41 -3.87 6.04 -0.83
CA HIS A 41 -4.65 5.32 -1.84
C HIS A 41 -4.58 5.98 -3.22
N GLU A 42 -4.62 7.30 -3.29
CA GLU A 42 -4.41 8.02 -4.55
C GLU A 42 -2.99 7.80 -5.09
N TYR A 43 -1.99 7.81 -4.23
CA TYR A 43 -0.61 7.47 -4.61
C TYR A 43 -0.51 6.04 -5.21
N LEU A 44 -1.18 5.06 -4.59
CA LEU A 44 -1.21 3.68 -5.12
C LEU A 44 -1.86 3.62 -6.50
N LYS A 45 -2.94 4.38 -6.70
CA LYS A 45 -3.65 4.44 -7.97
C LYS A 45 -2.80 5.05 -9.08
N GLU A 46 -2.09 6.12 -8.79
CA GLU A 46 -1.18 6.79 -9.72
C GLU A 46 0.05 5.93 -10.04
N THR A 47 0.59 5.24 -9.02
CA THR A 47 1.80 4.42 -9.15
C THR A 47 1.53 3.08 -9.84
N TYR A 48 0.36 2.49 -9.60
CA TYR A 48 -0.04 1.18 -10.13
C TYR A 48 -1.35 1.27 -10.94
N PRO A 49 -1.37 2.02 -12.05
CA PRO A 49 -2.59 2.23 -12.82
C PRO A 49 -3.16 0.95 -13.43
N LEU A 50 -2.31 -0.01 -13.80
CA LEU A 50 -2.76 -1.28 -14.39
C LEU A 50 -3.50 -2.15 -13.37
N VAL A 51 -3.06 -2.15 -12.11
CA VAL A 51 -3.75 -2.85 -11.02
C VAL A 51 -5.16 -2.29 -10.85
N HIS A 52 -5.27 -0.97 -10.78
CA HIS A 52 -6.56 -0.28 -10.62
C HIS A 52 -7.48 -0.39 -11.85
N LYS A 53 -6.90 -0.57 -13.04
CA LYS A 53 -7.65 -0.76 -14.28
C LYS A 53 -8.20 -2.18 -14.42
N HIS A 54 -7.44 -3.20 -14.04
CA HIS A 54 -7.74 -4.59 -14.37
C HIS A 54 -8.29 -5.41 -13.20
N LEU A 55 -8.02 -5.01 -11.96
CA LEU A 55 -8.54 -5.68 -10.78
C LEU A 55 -9.79 -4.99 -10.27
N ALA A 56 -10.72 -5.77 -9.73
CA ALA A 56 -11.86 -5.20 -9.02
C ALA A 56 -11.42 -4.75 -7.63
N LEU A 57 -11.64 -3.47 -7.31
CA LEU A 57 -11.34 -2.88 -6.02
C LEU A 57 -12.60 -2.76 -5.18
N GLU A 58 -12.53 -3.27 -3.97
CA GLU A 58 -13.54 -3.10 -2.94
C GLU A 58 -12.90 -2.41 -1.72
N HIS A 59 -13.55 -1.39 -1.20
CA HIS A 59 -13.14 -0.73 0.03
C HIS A 59 -13.79 -1.44 1.22
N THR A 60 -12.98 -1.85 2.18
CA THR A 60 -13.44 -2.50 3.41
C THR A 60 -13.16 -1.59 4.61
N ASP A 61 -14.09 -1.51 5.54
CA ASP A 61 -13.99 -0.58 6.66
C ASP A 61 -13.67 0.85 6.22
N GLN A 62 -12.87 1.55 7.02
CA GLN A 62 -12.52 2.94 6.77
C GLN A 62 -11.35 3.12 5.80
N ALA A 63 -10.41 2.17 5.77
CA ALA A 63 -9.19 2.28 4.98
C ALA A 63 -8.76 0.99 4.29
N GLY A 64 -9.47 -0.11 4.46
CA GLY A 64 -9.11 -1.38 3.85
C GLY A 64 -9.30 -1.38 2.34
N LEU A 65 -8.34 -1.97 1.61
CA LEU A 65 -8.41 -2.17 0.17
C LEU A 65 -8.36 -3.66 -0.13
N LEU A 66 -9.36 -4.15 -0.87
CA LEU A 66 -9.39 -5.52 -1.37
C LEU A 66 -9.38 -5.50 -2.90
N PHE A 67 -8.30 -6.00 -3.50
CA PHE A 67 -8.18 -6.16 -4.94
C PHE A 67 -8.44 -7.60 -5.32
N HIS A 68 -9.38 -7.82 -6.22
CA HIS A 68 -9.69 -9.14 -6.76
C HIS A 68 -9.20 -9.26 -8.20
N TRP A 69 -8.23 -10.13 -8.40
CA TRP A 69 -7.76 -10.51 -9.72
C TRP A 69 -8.38 -11.85 -10.11
N LYS A 70 -9.41 -11.77 -10.94
CA LYS A 70 -10.13 -12.96 -11.37
C LYS A 70 -9.25 -13.86 -12.25
N GLY A 71 -9.14 -15.11 -11.88
CA GLY A 71 -8.45 -16.10 -12.69
C GLY A 71 -9.16 -16.37 -14.03
N THR A 72 -8.40 -16.68 -15.06
CA THR A 72 -8.90 -17.04 -16.40
C THR A 72 -8.79 -18.52 -16.70
N GLY A 73 -8.07 -19.27 -15.86
CA GLY A 73 -7.87 -20.70 -16.01
C GLY A 73 -9.07 -21.53 -15.55
N LYS A 74 -9.11 -22.78 -16.01
CA LYS A 74 -10.12 -23.78 -15.64
C LYS A 74 -9.55 -24.87 -14.73
N SER A 75 -8.44 -24.59 -14.06
CA SER A 75 -7.70 -25.58 -13.28
C SER A 75 -8.41 -26.05 -12.01
N GLY A 76 -9.44 -25.33 -11.54
CA GLY A 76 -10.09 -25.60 -10.25
C GLY A 76 -9.18 -25.33 -9.05
N ALA A 77 -8.03 -24.67 -9.25
CA ALA A 77 -7.14 -24.30 -8.17
C ALA A 77 -7.81 -23.29 -7.20
N ALA A 78 -7.49 -23.44 -5.92
CA ALA A 78 -7.96 -22.51 -4.90
C ALA A 78 -7.34 -21.11 -5.12
N PRO A 79 -8.06 -20.04 -4.74
CA PRO A 79 -7.52 -18.69 -4.84
C PRO A 79 -6.32 -18.50 -3.90
N LEU A 80 -5.40 -17.62 -4.32
CA LEU A 80 -4.28 -17.17 -3.49
C LEU A 80 -4.63 -15.83 -2.86
N LEU A 81 -4.45 -15.71 -1.55
CA LEU A 81 -4.60 -14.44 -0.83
C LEU A 81 -3.23 -13.89 -0.46
N LEU A 82 -2.93 -12.67 -0.91
CA LEU A 82 -1.77 -11.90 -0.49
C LEU A 82 -2.23 -10.78 0.43
N MET A 83 -1.56 -10.60 1.55
CA MET A 83 -1.94 -9.62 2.56
C MET A 83 -0.74 -8.76 2.94
N ALA A 84 -0.98 -7.45 3.11
CA ALA A 84 -0.03 -6.51 3.67
C ALA A 84 -0.81 -5.43 4.42
N HIS A 85 -0.24 -4.89 5.49
CA HIS A 85 -0.82 -3.76 6.18
C HIS A 85 -0.25 -2.43 5.67
N GLN A 86 -1.06 -1.39 5.71
CA GLN A 86 -0.72 -0.05 5.23
C GLN A 86 -0.53 0.96 6.37
N ASP A 87 -0.99 0.62 7.55
CA ASP A 87 -0.86 1.48 8.72
C ASP A 87 0.50 1.32 9.39
N VAL A 88 0.89 2.35 10.11
CA VAL A 88 2.13 2.40 10.90
C VAL A 88 1.82 2.88 12.32
N VAL A 89 2.71 2.54 13.25
CA VAL A 89 2.70 3.11 14.59
C VAL A 89 3.30 4.53 14.56
N PRO A 90 3.03 5.36 15.59
CA PRO A 90 3.69 6.66 15.71
C PRO A 90 5.21 6.53 15.71
N GLU A 91 5.90 7.46 15.08
CA GLU A 91 7.35 7.46 14.88
C GLU A 91 8.17 7.60 16.17
N GLY A 92 7.56 8.00 17.27
CA GLY A 92 8.22 8.28 18.53
C GLY A 92 9.03 9.58 18.49
N ASP A 93 10.23 9.56 19.07
CA ASP A 93 11.09 10.74 19.13
C ASP A 93 11.82 10.95 17.78
N PRO A 94 11.50 12.03 17.02
CA PRO A 94 12.12 12.28 15.71
C PRO A 94 13.64 12.47 15.77
N GLU A 95 14.16 12.94 16.91
CA GLU A 95 15.61 13.19 17.07
C GLU A 95 16.44 11.89 17.11
N LYS A 96 15.81 10.75 17.36
CA LYS A 96 16.47 9.43 17.35
C LYS A 96 16.61 8.82 15.96
N TRP A 97 16.02 9.43 14.94
CA TRP A 97 16.10 8.95 13.57
C TRP A 97 17.30 9.59 12.85
N THR A 98 18.02 8.78 12.06
CA THR A 98 19.11 9.27 11.20
C THR A 98 18.58 10.21 10.11
N TYR A 99 17.42 9.85 9.54
CA TYR A 99 16.67 10.66 8.56
C TYR A 99 15.27 10.92 9.09
N PRO A 100 14.59 11.99 8.65
CA PRO A 100 13.19 12.20 9.07
C PRO A 100 12.31 10.98 8.79
N PRO A 101 11.45 10.56 9.74
CA PRO A 101 10.70 9.30 9.65
C PRO A 101 9.92 9.06 8.35
N TYR A 102 9.32 10.12 7.79
CA TYR A 102 8.53 10.05 6.56
C TYR A 102 9.23 10.66 5.34
N SER A 103 10.56 10.76 5.36
CA SER A 103 11.32 11.34 4.25
C SER A 103 11.38 10.43 3.02
N GLY A 104 11.26 9.13 3.21
CA GLY A 104 11.44 8.15 2.13
C GLY A 104 12.90 8.03 1.67
N THR A 105 13.81 8.29 2.56
CA THR A 105 15.27 8.21 2.28
C THR A 105 15.77 6.79 2.43
#